data_37bd3758a44d0d824448034a0e315f88
#
_entry.id   37bd3758a44d0d824448034a0e315f88
#
_cell.length_a   1.000
_cell.length_b   1.000
_cell.length_c   1.000
_cell.angle_alpha   90.00
_cell.angle_beta   90.00
_cell.angle_gamma   90.00
#
_symmetry.space_group_name_H-M   'P 1'
#
loop_
_entity.id
_entity.type
_entity.pdbx_description
1 polymer ?
#
loop_
_entity_poly.entity_id
_entity_poly.type
_entity_poly.pdbx_seq_one_letter_code
_entity_poly.pdbx_strand_id
1 'polypeptide(L)'
;LLAALFLKEGHFLLIDEPTNHLDRAGRELVAAYLKRKKSFILVSHDRHFLDGCVDHILSLNRADIEVQSGNFTSWMDNFTRQQEFERTQNERLQKDVKRLQQAARRSAVWSDRTEASKIGAYDKGFIGHKAAKMMKRSKSIEARQKQALEDKSKLLKNVETVESLKLFPQSYHAERLVVFSEGSAVYDGRRVCEPISFTIQRGQSVALEAKNGSGKSSLLKLLFGEPVEHTGELTIGSG
;
A
#
# COMPACT_ATOMS: atom_id res chain seq x y z
N LEU A 1 -27.65 13.56 6.74
CA LEU A 1 -27.11 14.05 5.46
C LEU A 1 -27.28 13.03 4.33
N LEU A 2 -26.84 11.77 4.49
CA LEU A 2 -26.97 10.71 3.48
C LEU A 2 -28.44 10.46 3.09
N ALA A 3 -29.36 10.38 4.04
CA ALA A 3 -30.78 10.21 3.75
C ALA A 3 -31.35 11.34 2.87
N ALA A 4 -30.96 12.59 3.14
CA ALA A 4 -31.39 13.73 2.34
C ALA A 4 -30.81 13.69 0.92
N LEU A 5 -29.56 13.21 0.75
CA LEU A 5 -28.93 13.01 -0.54
C LEU A 5 -29.64 11.93 -1.36
N PHE A 6 -30.03 10.84 -0.70
CA PHE A 6 -30.67 9.70 -1.34
C PHE A 6 -32.12 9.95 -1.78
N LEU A 7 -32.80 10.89 -1.11
CA LEU A 7 -34.16 11.30 -1.50
C LEU A 7 -34.21 12.20 -2.74
N LYS A 8 -33.07 12.75 -3.18
CA LYS A 8 -33.02 13.56 -4.40
C LYS A 8 -33.05 12.66 -5.63
N GLU A 9 -34.04 12.86 -6.48
CA GLU A 9 -34.16 12.19 -7.78
C GLU A 9 -33.58 13.05 -8.90
N GLY A 10 -33.14 12.41 -10.00
CA GLY A 10 -32.64 13.12 -11.19
C GLY A 10 -31.26 13.76 -11.03
N HIS A 11 -30.51 13.41 -10.00
CA HIS A 11 -29.16 13.94 -9.75
C HIS A 11 -28.11 12.81 -9.84
N PHE A 12 -26.95 13.17 -10.38
CA PHE A 12 -25.77 12.31 -10.32
C PHE A 12 -25.13 12.47 -8.91
N LEU A 13 -24.89 11.36 -8.22
CA LEU A 13 -24.40 11.40 -6.85
C LEU A 13 -22.87 11.36 -6.81
N LEU A 14 -22.26 12.30 -6.10
CA LEU A 14 -20.86 12.28 -5.70
C LEU A 14 -20.81 12.07 -4.19
N ILE A 15 -20.19 10.97 -3.76
CA ILE A 15 -20.21 10.51 -2.37
C ILE A 15 -18.78 10.31 -1.92
N ASP A 16 -18.39 11.03 -0.87
CA ASP A 16 -17.06 10.93 -0.28
C ASP A 16 -17.16 10.36 1.14
N GLU A 17 -16.45 9.26 1.38
CA GLU A 17 -16.33 8.56 2.67
C GLU A 17 -17.66 8.37 3.43
N PRO A 18 -18.71 7.78 2.83
CA PRO A 18 -20.01 7.62 3.49
C PRO A 18 -19.98 6.65 4.66
N THR A 19 -18.95 5.83 4.77
CA THR A 19 -18.76 4.83 5.83
C THR A 19 -18.28 5.43 7.14
N ASN A 20 -17.78 6.68 7.11
CA ASN A 20 -17.39 7.38 8.32
C ASN A 20 -18.59 7.53 9.27
N HIS A 21 -18.42 7.13 10.52
CA HIS A 21 -19.43 7.14 11.57
C HIS A 21 -20.58 6.12 11.40
N LEU A 22 -20.52 5.22 10.42
CA LEU A 22 -21.48 4.12 10.30
C LEU A 22 -20.92 2.85 10.97
N ASP A 23 -21.81 2.17 11.69
CA ASP A 23 -21.53 0.81 12.14
C ASP A 23 -21.72 -0.18 10.97
N ARG A 24 -21.42 -1.45 11.23
CA ARG A 24 -21.50 -2.49 10.21
C ARG A 24 -22.87 -2.58 9.55
N ALA A 25 -23.94 -2.57 10.36
CA ALA A 25 -25.30 -2.64 9.84
C ALA A 25 -25.65 -1.43 8.98
N GLY A 26 -25.21 -0.23 9.37
CA GLY A 26 -25.38 1.00 8.61
C GLY A 26 -24.64 0.96 7.26
N ARG A 27 -23.42 0.41 7.23
CA ARG A 27 -22.64 0.23 5.98
C ARG A 27 -23.35 -0.74 5.02
N GLU A 28 -23.81 -1.88 5.52
CA GLU A 28 -24.54 -2.88 4.73
C GLU A 28 -25.82 -2.28 4.13
N LEU A 29 -26.58 -1.50 4.90
CA LEU A 29 -27.78 -0.83 4.44
C LEU A 29 -27.48 0.19 3.32
N VAL A 30 -26.44 1.02 3.50
CA VAL A 30 -26.03 2.02 2.49
C VAL A 30 -25.50 1.32 1.24
N ALA A 31 -24.70 0.27 1.34
CA ALA A 31 -24.23 -0.51 0.21
C ALA A 31 -25.40 -1.11 -0.60
N ALA A 32 -26.36 -1.73 0.08
CA ALA A 32 -27.56 -2.28 -0.56
C ALA A 32 -28.41 -1.19 -1.25
N TYR A 33 -28.47 0.00 -0.69
CA TYR A 33 -29.14 1.12 -1.32
C TYR A 33 -28.40 1.61 -2.58
N LEU A 34 -27.08 1.82 -2.51
CA LEU A 34 -26.26 2.26 -3.62
C LEU A 34 -26.28 1.27 -4.78
N LYS A 35 -26.28 -0.02 -4.50
CA LYS A 35 -26.39 -1.08 -5.53
C LYS A 35 -27.63 -0.96 -6.40
N ARG A 36 -28.69 -0.33 -5.91
CA ARG A 36 -29.95 -0.08 -6.66
C ARG A 36 -29.88 1.21 -7.50
N LYS A 37 -28.90 2.07 -7.25
CA LYS A 37 -28.73 3.33 -7.99
C LYS A 37 -27.98 3.06 -9.30
N LYS A 38 -28.38 3.75 -10.37
CA LYS A 38 -27.81 3.52 -11.71
C LYS A 38 -26.50 4.25 -11.98
N SER A 39 -26.24 5.37 -11.24
CA SER A 39 -25.08 6.22 -11.52
C SER A 39 -24.64 6.99 -10.29
N PHE A 40 -23.41 6.80 -9.88
CA PHE A 40 -22.76 7.57 -8.81
C PHE A 40 -21.24 7.45 -8.92
N ILE A 41 -20.52 8.38 -8.31
CA ILE A 41 -19.10 8.24 -8.01
C ILE A 41 -18.97 8.16 -6.49
N LEU A 42 -18.21 7.17 -6.03
CA LEU A 42 -17.98 6.89 -4.63
C LEU A 42 -16.48 6.87 -4.33
N VAL A 43 -16.06 7.62 -3.32
CA VAL A 43 -14.74 7.56 -2.74
C VAL A 43 -14.86 6.89 -1.37
N SER A 44 -14.09 5.83 -1.12
CA SER A 44 -14.06 5.17 0.18
C SER A 44 -12.79 4.36 0.38
N HIS A 45 -12.34 4.27 1.63
CA HIS A 45 -11.26 3.38 2.06
C HIS A 45 -11.76 2.01 2.54
N ASP A 46 -13.07 1.83 2.66
CA ASP A 46 -13.68 0.57 3.09
C ASP A 46 -13.86 -0.39 1.91
N ARG A 47 -12.92 -1.33 1.79
CA ARG A 47 -12.88 -2.32 0.70
C ARG A 47 -14.12 -3.18 0.64
N HIS A 48 -14.62 -3.62 1.80
CA HIS A 48 -15.80 -4.46 1.88
C HIS A 48 -17.07 -3.73 1.43
N PHE A 49 -17.15 -2.45 1.79
CA PHE A 49 -18.23 -1.58 1.35
C PHE A 49 -18.20 -1.35 -0.17
N LEU A 50 -17.02 -1.08 -0.74
CA LEU A 50 -16.85 -0.94 -2.20
C LEU A 50 -17.27 -2.21 -2.93
N ASP A 51 -16.84 -3.39 -2.49
CA ASP A 51 -17.21 -4.67 -3.12
C ASP A 51 -18.72 -4.92 -3.13
N GLY A 52 -19.43 -4.35 -2.16
CA GLY A 52 -20.88 -4.49 -2.05
C GLY A 52 -21.69 -3.62 -3.02
N CYS A 53 -21.12 -2.55 -3.58
CA CYS A 53 -21.92 -1.55 -4.28
C CYS A 53 -21.36 -1.02 -5.60
N VAL A 54 -20.07 -1.23 -5.94
CA VAL A 54 -19.47 -0.73 -7.18
C VAL A 54 -19.27 -1.85 -8.21
N ASP A 55 -19.31 -1.46 -9.48
CA ASP A 55 -19.07 -2.33 -10.64
C ASP A 55 -17.93 -1.83 -11.56
N HIS A 56 -17.38 -0.65 -11.26
CA HIS A 56 -16.23 -0.06 -11.92
C HIS A 56 -15.31 0.60 -10.89
N ILE A 57 -14.02 0.50 -11.11
CA ILE A 57 -12.99 1.20 -10.31
C ILE A 57 -12.28 2.19 -11.20
N LEU A 58 -12.25 3.46 -10.77
CA LEU A 58 -11.43 4.52 -11.35
C LEU A 58 -10.19 4.70 -10.49
N SER A 59 -9.04 4.32 -11.02
CA SER A 59 -7.74 4.43 -10.35
C SER A 59 -6.99 5.66 -10.84
N LEU A 60 -6.59 6.51 -9.91
CA LEU A 60 -5.75 7.68 -10.16
C LEU A 60 -4.30 7.32 -9.86
N ASN A 61 -3.57 6.88 -10.89
CA ASN A 61 -2.15 6.56 -10.79
C ASN A 61 -1.28 7.81 -11.02
N ARG A 62 0.01 7.72 -10.73
CA ARG A 62 0.94 8.85 -10.94
C ARG A 62 1.03 9.33 -12.38
N ALA A 63 0.92 8.43 -13.35
CA ALA A 63 1.14 8.72 -14.77
C ALA A 63 -0.13 8.69 -15.61
N ASP A 64 -1.18 8.01 -15.14
CA ASP A 64 -2.40 7.77 -15.89
C ASP A 64 -3.62 7.62 -15.00
N ILE A 65 -4.77 7.61 -15.62
CA ILE A 65 -6.07 7.34 -15.01
C ILE A 65 -6.63 6.13 -15.72
N GLU A 66 -6.89 5.08 -14.96
CA GLU A 66 -7.48 3.84 -15.48
C GLU A 66 -8.88 3.63 -14.95
N VAL A 67 -9.77 3.18 -15.84
CA VAL A 67 -11.11 2.72 -15.47
C VAL A 67 -11.20 1.24 -15.78
N GLN A 68 -11.46 0.43 -14.76
CA GLN A 68 -11.57 -1.02 -14.89
C GLN A 68 -12.95 -1.48 -14.43
N SER A 69 -13.57 -2.36 -15.22
CA SER A 69 -14.82 -3.04 -14.84
C SER A 69 -14.54 -4.09 -13.77
N GLY A 70 -15.44 -4.18 -12.81
CA GLY A 70 -15.37 -5.12 -11.70
C GLY A 70 -15.45 -4.40 -10.35
N ASN A 71 -15.46 -5.19 -9.28
CA ASN A 71 -15.43 -4.71 -7.91
C ASN A 71 -14.00 -4.42 -7.43
N PHE A 72 -13.87 -3.91 -6.21
CA PHE A 72 -12.57 -3.56 -5.64
C PHE A 72 -11.63 -4.78 -5.54
N THR A 73 -12.15 -5.94 -5.12
CA THR A 73 -11.34 -7.17 -5.01
C THR A 73 -10.77 -7.59 -6.37
N SER A 74 -11.58 -7.62 -7.42
CA SER A 74 -11.11 -7.98 -8.77
C SER A 74 -10.08 -6.98 -9.33
N TRP A 75 -10.27 -5.71 -9.06
CA TRP A 75 -9.30 -4.66 -9.41
C TRP A 75 -7.99 -4.85 -8.66
N MET A 76 -8.04 -5.08 -7.35
CA MET A 76 -6.85 -5.27 -6.51
C MET A 76 -6.03 -6.50 -6.93
N ASP A 77 -6.70 -7.59 -7.29
CA ASP A 77 -6.04 -8.79 -7.80
C ASP A 77 -5.29 -8.52 -9.11
N ASN A 78 -5.92 -7.79 -10.03
CA ASN A 78 -5.30 -7.40 -11.29
C ASN A 78 -4.14 -6.45 -11.06
N PHE A 79 -4.31 -5.45 -10.21
CA PHE A 79 -3.28 -4.49 -9.84
C PHE A 79 -2.06 -5.18 -9.19
N THR A 80 -2.29 -6.11 -8.27
CA THR A 80 -1.22 -6.88 -7.62
C THR A 80 -0.45 -7.72 -8.63
N ARG A 81 -1.15 -8.43 -9.54
CA ARG A 81 -0.51 -9.22 -10.60
C ARG A 81 0.32 -8.34 -11.54
N GLN A 82 -0.20 -7.17 -11.91
CA GLN A 82 0.51 -6.22 -12.74
C GLN A 82 1.77 -5.71 -12.04
N GLN A 83 1.68 -5.33 -10.78
CA GLN A 83 2.85 -4.89 -10.00
C GLN A 83 3.90 -5.98 -9.86
N GLU A 84 3.51 -7.22 -9.59
CA GLU A 84 4.44 -8.35 -9.53
C GLU A 84 5.13 -8.62 -10.87
N PHE A 85 4.38 -8.52 -11.96
CA PHE A 85 4.93 -8.63 -13.32
C PHE A 85 5.96 -7.52 -13.58
N GLU A 86 5.61 -6.26 -13.34
CA GLU A 86 6.49 -5.10 -13.52
C GLU A 86 7.75 -5.20 -12.64
N ARG A 87 7.60 -5.63 -11.39
CA ARG A 87 8.72 -5.88 -10.48
C ARG A 87 9.66 -6.97 -11.03
N THR A 88 9.12 -8.08 -11.49
CA THR A 88 9.89 -9.18 -12.07
C THR A 88 10.64 -8.72 -13.33
N GLN A 89 9.98 -7.96 -14.20
CA GLN A 89 10.62 -7.37 -15.39
C GLN A 89 11.74 -6.39 -15.01
N ASN A 90 11.51 -5.54 -14.01
CA ASN A 90 12.51 -4.61 -13.51
C ASN A 90 13.75 -5.34 -12.96
N GLU A 91 13.56 -6.41 -12.19
CA GLU A 91 14.68 -7.23 -11.68
C GLU A 91 15.49 -7.87 -12.82
N ARG A 92 14.82 -8.39 -13.85
CA ARG A 92 15.48 -8.93 -15.06
C ARG A 92 16.29 -7.84 -15.78
N LEU A 93 15.68 -6.70 -16.04
CA LEU A 93 16.36 -5.57 -16.68
C LEU A 93 17.55 -5.06 -15.85
N GLN A 94 17.46 -5.03 -14.53
CA GLN A 94 18.59 -4.67 -13.67
C GLN A 94 19.77 -5.65 -13.83
N LYS A 95 19.49 -6.95 -13.86
CA LYS A 95 20.52 -7.98 -14.09
C LYS A 95 21.16 -7.82 -15.47
N ASP A 96 20.36 -7.57 -16.50
CA ASP A 96 20.85 -7.36 -17.87
C ASP A 96 21.69 -6.08 -17.99
N VAL A 97 21.26 -4.98 -17.40
CA VAL A 97 22.05 -3.74 -17.34
C VAL A 97 23.40 -3.96 -16.66
N LYS A 98 23.44 -4.64 -15.51
CA LYS A 98 24.69 -4.99 -14.82
C LYS A 98 25.59 -5.86 -15.70
N ARG A 99 25.02 -6.87 -16.38
CA ARG A 99 25.77 -7.76 -17.28
C ARG A 99 26.36 -6.98 -18.47
N LEU A 100 25.57 -6.11 -19.08
CA LEU A 100 26.01 -5.26 -20.18
C LEU A 100 27.10 -4.27 -19.75
N GLN A 101 26.97 -3.65 -18.57
CA GLN A 101 28.01 -2.78 -18.01
C GLN A 101 29.34 -3.51 -17.83
N GLN A 102 29.31 -4.72 -17.26
CA GLN A 102 30.51 -5.53 -17.09
C GLN A 102 31.12 -5.92 -18.44
N ALA A 103 30.29 -6.30 -19.42
CA ALA A 103 30.77 -6.65 -20.77
C ALA A 103 31.38 -5.45 -21.48
N ALA A 104 30.78 -4.26 -21.39
CA ALA A 104 31.31 -3.02 -21.94
C ALA A 104 32.67 -2.67 -21.31
N ARG A 105 32.79 -2.70 -19.98
CA ARG A 105 34.07 -2.46 -19.28
C ARG A 105 35.14 -3.44 -19.70
N ARG A 106 34.84 -4.75 -19.79
CA ARG A 106 35.80 -5.76 -20.27
C ARG A 106 36.26 -5.47 -21.71
N SER A 107 35.32 -5.13 -22.60
CA SER A 107 35.61 -4.83 -24.00
C SER A 107 36.47 -3.57 -24.14
N ALA A 108 36.23 -2.52 -23.35
CA ALA A 108 37.04 -1.30 -23.32
C ALA A 108 38.47 -1.58 -22.86
N VAL A 109 38.65 -2.28 -21.71
CA VAL A 109 39.98 -2.65 -21.19
C VAL A 109 40.77 -3.51 -22.19
N TRP A 110 40.08 -4.41 -22.89
CA TRP A 110 40.73 -5.22 -23.93
C TRP A 110 41.13 -4.40 -25.17
N SER A 111 40.30 -3.43 -25.55
CA SER A 111 40.61 -2.48 -26.62
C SER A 111 41.89 -1.69 -26.30
N ASP A 112 41.95 -1.10 -25.09
CA ASP A 112 43.11 -0.32 -24.64
C ASP A 112 44.37 -1.15 -24.54
N ARG A 113 44.32 -2.37 -24.03
CA ARG A 113 45.46 -3.30 -24.00
C ARG A 113 45.92 -3.68 -25.40
N THR A 114 44.99 -3.91 -26.32
CA THR A 114 45.32 -4.23 -27.73
C THR A 114 45.95 -3.05 -28.41
N GLU A 115 45.48 -1.83 -28.12
CA GLU A 115 46.07 -0.61 -28.69
C GLU A 115 47.47 -0.32 -28.11
N ALA A 116 47.68 -0.53 -26.81
CA ALA A 116 48.99 -0.43 -26.18
C ALA A 116 50.02 -1.41 -26.78
N SER A 117 49.58 -2.61 -27.19
CA SER A 117 50.45 -3.61 -27.84
C SER A 117 50.90 -3.21 -29.25
N LYS A 118 50.43 -2.09 -29.81
CA LYS A 118 50.87 -1.50 -31.07
C LYS A 118 52.30 -0.97 -31.01
N ILE A 119 52.78 -0.62 -29.82
CA ILE A 119 54.11 -0.07 -29.58
C ILE A 119 55.13 -1.20 -29.76
N GLY A 120 56.02 -1.11 -30.80
CA GLY A 120 57.03 -2.11 -31.08
C GLY A 120 56.58 -3.30 -31.97
N ALA A 121 55.31 -3.38 -32.36
CA ALA A 121 54.79 -4.46 -33.18
C ALA A 121 55.15 -4.31 -34.66
N TYR A 122 55.46 -5.43 -35.35
CA TYR A 122 55.79 -5.49 -36.78
C TYR A 122 54.56 -5.19 -37.66
N ASP A 123 53.35 -5.61 -37.26
CA ASP A 123 52.10 -5.35 -37.99
C ASP A 123 51.16 -4.43 -37.20
N LYS A 124 51.40 -3.13 -37.30
CA LYS A 124 50.57 -2.10 -36.64
C LYS A 124 49.16 -1.99 -37.25
N GLY A 125 48.99 -2.38 -38.51
CA GLY A 125 47.70 -2.33 -39.21
C GLY A 125 46.72 -3.36 -38.69
N PHE A 126 47.14 -4.59 -38.50
CA PHE A 126 46.33 -5.67 -37.96
C PHE A 126 45.88 -5.37 -36.53
N ILE A 127 46.79 -4.89 -35.68
CA ILE A 127 46.46 -4.55 -34.27
C ILE A 127 45.46 -3.40 -34.23
N GLY A 128 45.63 -2.36 -35.08
CA GLY A 128 44.68 -1.26 -35.19
C GLY A 128 43.28 -1.72 -35.61
N HIS A 129 43.21 -2.61 -36.61
CA HIS A 129 41.92 -3.18 -37.03
C HIS A 129 41.25 -3.99 -35.93
N LYS A 130 42.00 -4.78 -35.17
CA LYS A 130 41.52 -5.56 -34.05
C LYS A 130 40.99 -4.65 -32.91
N ALA A 131 41.69 -3.59 -32.55
CA ALA A 131 41.25 -2.60 -31.57
C ALA A 131 39.97 -1.87 -32.01
N ALA A 132 39.90 -1.44 -33.29
CA ALA A 132 38.70 -0.81 -33.86
C ALA A 132 37.48 -1.73 -33.83
N LYS A 133 37.65 -3.03 -34.11
CA LYS A 133 36.58 -4.03 -34.02
C LYS A 133 36.08 -4.18 -32.58
N MET A 134 36.97 -4.16 -31.59
CA MET A 134 36.61 -4.21 -30.18
C MET A 134 35.88 -2.95 -29.70
N MET A 135 36.32 -1.77 -30.13
CA MET A 135 35.67 -0.50 -29.85
C MET A 135 34.25 -0.45 -30.45
N LYS A 136 34.07 -0.93 -31.70
CA LYS A 136 32.74 -1.08 -32.31
C LYS A 136 31.80 -1.98 -31.48
N ARG A 137 32.37 -3.08 -30.95
CA ARG A 137 31.63 -3.99 -30.07
C ARG A 137 31.24 -3.32 -28.74
N SER A 138 32.16 -2.56 -28.12
CA SER A 138 31.89 -1.78 -26.91
C SER A 138 30.73 -0.79 -27.12
N LYS A 139 30.79 0.02 -28.20
CA LYS A 139 29.72 0.96 -28.55
C LYS A 139 28.36 0.27 -28.78
N SER A 140 28.34 -0.91 -29.41
CA SER A 140 27.11 -1.69 -29.57
C SER A 140 26.55 -2.18 -28.23
N ILE A 141 27.41 -2.55 -27.28
CA ILE A 141 26.98 -2.94 -25.91
C ILE A 141 26.44 -1.73 -25.14
N GLU A 142 27.09 -0.58 -25.23
CA GLU A 142 26.64 0.68 -24.63
C GLU A 142 25.26 1.12 -25.17
N ALA A 143 25.03 1.00 -26.49
CA ALA A 143 23.75 1.30 -27.11
C ALA A 143 22.62 0.38 -26.55
N ARG A 144 22.89 -0.93 -26.42
CA ARG A 144 21.94 -1.88 -25.81
C ARG A 144 21.69 -1.56 -24.34
N GLN A 145 22.71 -1.14 -23.60
CA GLN A 145 22.58 -0.71 -22.21
C GLN A 145 21.68 0.52 -22.09
N LYS A 146 21.88 1.52 -22.97
CA LYS A 146 21.04 2.73 -22.99
C LYS A 146 19.57 2.36 -23.25
N GLN A 147 19.31 1.50 -24.24
CA GLN A 147 17.96 1.03 -24.54
C GLN A 147 17.34 0.31 -23.34
N ALA A 148 18.08 -0.59 -22.68
CA ALA A 148 17.59 -1.30 -21.48
C ALA A 148 17.30 -0.35 -20.32
N LEU A 149 18.06 0.75 -20.18
CA LEU A 149 17.79 1.79 -19.17
C LEU A 149 16.53 2.60 -19.50
N GLU A 150 16.30 2.92 -20.78
CA GLU A 150 15.09 3.61 -21.25
C GLU A 150 13.85 2.73 -21.01
N ASP A 151 13.92 1.44 -21.34
CA ASP A 151 12.84 0.49 -21.11
C ASP A 151 12.53 0.34 -19.60
N LYS A 152 13.57 0.30 -18.76
CA LYS A 152 13.41 0.30 -17.31
C LYS A 152 12.70 1.55 -16.80
N SER A 153 13.05 2.73 -17.32
CA SER A 153 12.43 4.00 -16.89
C SER A 153 10.94 4.06 -17.23
N LYS A 154 10.52 3.40 -18.32
CA LYS A 154 9.11 3.28 -18.71
C LYS A 154 8.31 2.39 -17.77
N LEU A 155 8.90 1.26 -17.34
CA LEU A 155 8.25 0.31 -16.42
C LEU A 155 8.07 0.86 -14.99
N LEU A 156 8.93 1.75 -14.54
CA LEU A 156 8.90 2.29 -13.18
C LEU A 156 7.91 3.45 -12.96
N LYS A 157 7.15 3.85 -13.98
CA LYS A 157 6.27 5.04 -13.91
C LYS A 157 5.18 4.92 -12.85
N ASN A 158 4.63 3.73 -12.63
CA ASN A 158 3.48 3.49 -11.74
C ASN A 158 3.82 2.64 -10.50
N VAL A 159 5.10 2.28 -10.29
CA VAL A 159 5.49 1.52 -9.09
C VAL A 159 5.43 2.43 -7.88
N GLU A 160 4.41 2.28 -7.07
CA GLU A 160 4.36 2.85 -5.74
C GLU A 160 5.28 2.07 -4.81
N THR A 161 6.34 2.71 -4.34
CA THR A 161 7.12 2.18 -3.23
C THR A 161 6.35 2.45 -1.95
N VAL A 162 5.56 1.48 -1.50
CA VAL A 162 4.96 1.52 -0.17
C VAL A 162 6.11 1.31 0.82
N GLU A 163 6.51 2.38 1.50
CA GLU A 163 7.40 2.23 2.65
C GLU A 163 6.68 1.45 3.73
N SER A 164 7.26 0.33 4.13
CA SER A 164 6.70 -0.45 5.24
C SER A 164 6.73 0.37 6.52
N LEU A 165 5.58 0.52 7.16
CA LEU A 165 5.48 1.15 8.48
C LEU A 165 6.36 0.36 9.46
N LYS A 166 7.42 1.00 9.95
CA LYS A 166 8.29 0.43 10.97
C LYS A 166 7.78 0.87 12.34
N LEU A 167 7.15 -0.03 13.06
CA LEU A 167 6.78 0.19 14.44
C LEU A 167 7.95 -0.25 15.32
N PHE A 168 8.38 0.62 16.22
CA PHE A 168 9.37 0.34 17.25
C PHE A 168 8.66 0.22 18.60
N PRO A 169 8.07 -0.96 18.93
CA PRO A 169 7.38 -1.12 20.19
C PRO A 169 8.38 -0.97 21.34
N GLN A 170 8.04 -0.16 22.32
CA GLN A 170 8.80 -0.13 23.57
C GLN A 170 8.59 -1.45 24.30
N SER A 171 9.66 -1.99 24.89
CA SER A 171 9.57 -3.18 25.71
C SER A 171 8.84 -2.85 27.01
N TYR A 172 7.71 -3.49 27.24
CA TYR A 172 6.94 -3.33 28.46
C TYR A 172 7.11 -4.59 29.34
N HIS A 173 7.36 -4.40 30.63
CA HIS A 173 7.70 -5.51 31.53
C HIS A 173 6.48 -6.30 32.02
N ALA A 174 5.31 -5.64 32.16
CA ALA A 174 4.10 -6.33 32.63
C ALA A 174 3.51 -7.25 31.57
N GLU A 175 3.10 -8.44 31.99
CA GLU A 175 2.44 -9.42 31.12
C GLU A 175 0.98 -9.04 30.85
N ARG A 176 0.29 -8.47 31.89
CA ARG A 176 -1.06 -7.94 31.78
C ARG A 176 -1.03 -6.44 31.63
N LEU A 177 -1.54 -5.94 30.51
CA LEU A 177 -1.56 -4.51 30.20
C LEU A 177 -2.81 -3.83 30.77
N VAL A 178 -3.94 -4.51 30.70
CA VAL A 178 -5.23 -4.03 31.18
C VAL A 178 -6.00 -5.18 31.77
N VAL A 179 -6.61 -4.98 32.92
CA VAL A 179 -7.63 -5.84 33.50
C VAL A 179 -8.84 -4.98 33.82
N PHE A 180 -9.98 -5.29 33.24
CA PHE A 180 -11.24 -4.61 33.51
C PHE A 180 -12.25 -5.65 33.92
N SER A 181 -12.80 -5.52 35.16
CA SER A 181 -13.71 -6.49 35.77
C SER A 181 -15.03 -5.82 36.07
N GLU A 182 -16.10 -6.37 35.49
CA GLU A 182 -17.50 -5.91 35.65
C GLU A 182 -17.68 -4.41 35.53
N GLY A 183 -16.92 -3.83 34.57
CA GLY A 183 -16.82 -2.40 34.42
C GLY A 183 -17.69 -1.83 33.31
N SER A 184 -18.16 -0.62 33.53
CA SER A 184 -18.86 0.19 32.51
C SER A 184 -18.53 1.66 32.73
N ALA A 185 -18.37 2.42 31.64
CA ALA A 185 -18.27 3.87 31.71
C ALA A 185 -19.61 4.48 32.15
N VAL A 186 -19.55 5.55 32.94
CA VAL A 186 -20.71 6.25 33.48
C VAL A 186 -20.66 7.72 33.07
N TYR A 187 -21.78 8.28 32.60
CA TYR A 187 -21.97 9.70 32.35
C TYR A 187 -23.30 10.14 33.01
N ASP A 188 -23.26 11.19 33.76
CA ASP A 188 -24.43 11.73 34.47
C ASP A 188 -25.18 10.66 35.30
N GLY A 189 -24.42 9.75 35.94
CA GLY A 189 -24.95 8.66 36.74
C GLY A 189 -25.57 7.49 35.95
N ARG A 190 -25.48 7.51 34.62
CA ARG A 190 -26.01 6.44 33.75
C ARG A 190 -24.88 5.61 33.14
N ARG A 191 -24.99 4.30 33.17
CA ARG A 191 -24.08 3.38 32.49
C ARG A 191 -24.26 3.49 30.99
N VAL A 192 -23.17 3.51 30.27
CA VAL A 192 -23.15 3.59 28.79
C VAL A 192 -23.37 2.22 28.14
N CYS A 193 -22.93 1.16 28.79
CA CYS A 193 -23.07 -0.23 28.33
C CYS A 193 -23.30 -1.17 29.52
N GLU A 194 -23.70 -2.40 29.22
CA GLU A 194 -23.68 -3.48 30.21
C GLU A 194 -22.24 -3.69 30.72
N PRO A 195 -22.11 -4.13 32.01
CA PRO A 195 -20.79 -4.41 32.57
C PRO A 195 -20.04 -5.45 31.76
N ILE A 196 -18.77 -5.14 31.42
CA ILE A 196 -17.90 -6.02 30.67
C ILE A 196 -16.68 -6.41 31.48
N SER A 197 -16.15 -7.61 31.23
CA SER A 197 -14.91 -8.08 31.84
C SER A 197 -13.99 -8.59 30.76
N PHE A 198 -12.74 -8.09 30.74
CA PHE A 198 -11.71 -8.54 29.82
C PHE A 198 -10.31 -8.27 30.37
N THR A 199 -9.35 -8.98 29.82
CA THR A 199 -7.91 -8.78 30.10
C THR A 199 -7.17 -8.67 28.79
N ILE A 200 -6.29 -7.68 28.70
CA ILE A 200 -5.38 -7.51 27.55
C ILE A 200 -3.97 -7.85 28.01
N GLN A 201 -3.35 -8.81 27.34
CA GLN A 201 -1.97 -9.24 27.62
C GLN A 201 -0.99 -8.62 26.62
N ARG A 202 0.27 -8.58 26.98
CA ARG A 202 1.34 -8.13 26.10
C ARG A 202 1.38 -8.94 24.81
N GLY A 203 1.47 -8.25 23.67
CA GLY A 203 1.50 -8.87 22.33
C GLY A 203 0.14 -9.25 21.75
N GLN A 204 -0.97 -9.07 22.50
CA GLN A 204 -2.29 -9.26 21.96
C GLN A 204 -2.76 -8.05 21.16
N SER A 205 -3.46 -8.31 20.06
CA SER A 205 -4.21 -7.33 19.29
C SER A 205 -5.71 -7.59 19.50
N VAL A 206 -6.41 -6.61 20.04
CA VAL A 206 -7.84 -6.75 20.39
C VAL A 206 -8.66 -5.83 19.52
N ALA A 207 -9.68 -6.37 18.84
CA ALA A 207 -10.66 -5.58 18.10
C ALA A 207 -11.89 -5.31 19.00
N LEU A 208 -12.32 -4.04 19.05
CA LEU A 208 -13.53 -3.62 19.74
C LEU A 208 -14.65 -3.41 18.72
N GLU A 209 -15.58 -4.35 18.64
CA GLU A 209 -16.72 -4.29 17.73
C GLU A 209 -18.03 -4.11 18.52
N ALA A 210 -18.82 -3.11 18.17
CA ALA A 210 -20.14 -2.88 18.74
C ALA A 210 -20.90 -1.81 17.92
N LYS A 211 -22.21 -1.71 18.13
CA LYS A 211 -23.09 -0.71 17.49
C LYS A 211 -22.67 0.73 17.81
N ASN A 212 -23.11 1.68 16.98
CA ASN A 212 -22.92 3.10 17.28
C ASN A 212 -23.67 3.48 18.58
N GLY A 213 -23.03 4.35 19.38
CA GLY A 213 -23.60 4.73 20.68
C GLY A 213 -23.41 3.73 21.83
N SER A 214 -22.79 2.57 21.59
CA SER A 214 -22.59 1.52 22.61
C SER A 214 -21.46 1.78 23.61
N GLY A 215 -20.80 2.94 23.56
CA GLY A 215 -19.75 3.28 24.51
C GLY A 215 -18.31 2.91 24.12
N LYS A 216 -18.04 2.50 22.87
CA LYS A 216 -16.67 2.18 22.40
C LYS A 216 -15.65 3.29 22.72
N SER A 217 -15.98 4.52 22.33
CA SER A 217 -15.10 5.67 22.57
C SER A 217 -14.94 5.98 24.06
N SER A 218 -15.97 5.76 24.87
CA SER A 218 -15.90 5.94 26.32
C SER A 218 -14.99 4.92 26.98
N LEU A 219 -15.06 3.66 26.51
CA LEU A 219 -14.17 2.61 26.96
C LEU A 219 -12.70 2.90 26.59
N LEU A 220 -12.44 3.36 25.35
CA LEU A 220 -11.10 3.75 24.94
C LEU A 220 -10.57 4.90 25.78
N LYS A 221 -11.38 5.92 26.10
CA LYS A 221 -10.99 7.03 26.97
C LYS A 221 -10.60 6.54 28.37
N LEU A 222 -11.37 5.62 28.94
CA LEU A 222 -11.03 4.96 30.20
C LEU A 222 -9.65 4.27 30.13
N LEU A 223 -9.39 3.52 29.08
CA LEU A 223 -8.14 2.80 28.90
C LEU A 223 -6.95 3.74 28.66
N PHE A 224 -7.18 4.93 28.11
CA PHE A 224 -6.18 5.99 28.01
C PHE A 224 -5.93 6.75 29.30
N GLY A 225 -6.68 6.44 30.37
CA GLY A 225 -6.54 7.13 31.66
C GLY A 225 -7.21 8.50 31.70
N GLU A 226 -8.12 8.81 30.75
CA GLU A 226 -8.93 10.02 30.85
C GLU A 226 -9.87 9.93 32.08
N PRO A 227 -10.21 11.04 32.71
CA PRO A 227 -11.07 11.07 33.90
C PRO A 227 -12.53 10.81 33.53
N VAL A 228 -12.85 9.56 33.21
CA VAL A 228 -14.21 9.10 32.95
C VAL A 228 -14.68 8.29 34.17
N GLU A 229 -15.86 8.61 34.72
CA GLU A 229 -16.45 7.82 35.77
C GLU A 229 -16.77 6.40 35.28
N HIS A 230 -16.50 5.39 36.07
CA HIS A 230 -16.75 4.01 35.74
C HIS A 230 -17.22 3.18 36.96
N THR A 231 -17.92 2.08 36.68
CA THR A 231 -18.17 1.02 37.63
C THR A 231 -17.15 -0.09 37.44
N GLY A 232 -17.06 -1.00 38.41
CA GLY A 232 -16.13 -2.13 38.35
C GLY A 232 -14.70 -1.74 38.70
N GLU A 233 -13.79 -2.68 38.49
CA GLU A 233 -12.36 -2.53 38.80
C GLU A 233 -11.56 -2.45 37.53
N LEU A 234 -10.80 -1.36 37.37
CA LEU A 234 -9.90 -1.13 36.22
C LEU A 234 -8.46 -1.06 36.75
N THR A 235 -7.64 -2.00 36.28
CA THR A 235 -6.20 -1.99 36.52
C THR A 235 -5.50 -1.81 35.18
N ILE A 236 -4.74 -0.72 35.07
CA ILE A 236 -3.89 -0.44 33.92
C ILE A 236 -2.45 -0.67 34.37
N GLY A 237 -1.70 -1.48 33.64
CA GLY A 237 -0.29 -1.69 33.94
C GLY A 237 0.44 -0.35 33.93
N SER A 238 1.03 0.03 35.05
CA SER A 238 1.93 1.20 35.13
C SER A 238 3.30 0.82 34.56
N GLY A 239 3.82 1.64 33.64
CA GLY A 239 5.18 1.56 33.12
C GLY A 239 6.22 1.94 34.18
#